data_bb9c714845184e4772e3b4df0cb056c7
#
_entry.id   bb9c714845184e4772e3b4df0cb056c7
#
_cell.length_a   1.000
_cell.length_b   1.000
_cell.length_c   1.000
_cell.angle_alpha   90.00
_cell.angle_beta   90.00
_cell.angle_gamma   90.00
#
_symmetry.space_group_name_H-M   'P 1'
#
loop_
_entity.id
_entity.type
_entity.pdbx_description
1 polymer ?
#
loop_
_entity_poly.entity_id
_entity_poly.type
_entity_poly.pdbx_seq_one_letter_code
_entity_poly.pdbx_strand_id
1 'polypeptide(L)'
;MATATPEQARAAYGVQSLSISEPAQSSSSNPTIQMSLEEKYQMLRSLADECIQEDELRNLLAHKPEPIAYDGFEPSGRMHIAQGVMKTINVNKMTSAGCRVKIWIADWFAMLNNKMGGDLKKIETVGRYMIEIWRASGMNLENGKVEFLWSSKEINARPDEYWPRVMDIAQKYTVQRITRCCPVMGRNVEEDLTAAQIFYPCMQCADIFFLQADICQMGMDQRKVNVLAREYCDEIKKKDKPIILSHHMLPGLQQGQEKMSKSDVSSSVFMEDEEAEVNLKIKKAYCPPNVVEGNPCMEYVKYLIIPWFNEFIVERSEENGGNQSFKSFEELAADYESGELHPADLKSALSKALNKILEPVRAHFKNDETAKQLLQSVKSHQVMNAMELRFSHICPSALY
;
A
#
# COMPACT_ATOMS: atom_id res chain seq x y z
N MET A 1 25.38 -43.20 -27.17
CA MET A 1 24.19 -42.32 -27.21
C MET A 1 24.68 -40.88 -27.23
N ALA A 2 24.58 -40.24 -28.39
CA ALA A 2 25.16 -38.92 -28.62
C ALA A 2 24.15 -37.84 -28.18
N THR A 3 24.63 -36.91 -27.36
CA THR A 3 23.89 -35.74 -26.92
C THR A 3 23.91 -34.68 -28.01
N ALA A 4 22.74 -34.25 -28.48
CA ALA A 4 22.58 -33.20 -29.48
C ALA A 4 22.94 -31.83 -28.89
N THR A 5 23.65 -31.01 -29.65
CA THR A 5 24.05 -29.64 -29.28
C THR A 5 22.92 -28.64 -29.47
N PRO A 6 22.98 -27.47 -28.78
CA PRO A 6 21.88 -26.47 -28.75
C PRO A 6 21.58 -25.82 -30.12
N GLU A 7 22.38 -26.04 -31.14
CA GLU A 7 22.20 -25.44 -32.47
C GLU A 7 21.19 -26.18 -33.35
N GLN A 8 20.87 -27.43 -33.04
CA GLN A 8 19.93 -28.24 -33.84
C GLN A 8 18.44 -28.04 -33.46
N ALA A 9 18.13 -27.30 -32.40
CA ALA A 9 16.78 -27.02 -32.00
C ALA A 9 16.15 -25.77 -32.64
N ARG A 10 16.89 -25.01 -33.45
CA ARG A 10 16.38 -23.76 -34.08
C ARG A 10 15.81 -23.92 -35.49
N ALA A 11 15.80 -25.10 -36.06
CA ALA A 11 15.40 -25.32 -37.47
C ALA A 11 13.94 -25.77 -37.68
N ALA A 12 13.08 -25.79 -36.67
CA ALA A 12 11.73 -26.39 -36.79
C ALA A 12 10.54 -25.39 -36.76
N TYR A 13 10.75 -24.08 -36.69
CA TYR A 13 9.64 -23.12 -36.79
C TYR A 13 10.02 -22.01 -37.81
N GLY A 14 9.56 -22.20 -39.06
CA GLY A 14 9.67 -21.20 -40.12
C GLY A 14 8.77 -20.02 -39.84
N VAL A 15 9.40 -18.84 -39.61
CA VAL A 15 8.72 -17.55 -39.68
C VAL A 15 9.37 -16.75 -40.78
N GLN A 16 8.62 -16.51 -41.85
CA GLN A 16 9.02 -15.66 -42.99
C GLN A 16 9.22 -14.21 -42.49
N SER A 17 10.40 -13.67 -42.72
CA SER A 17 10.69 -12.26 -42.49
C SER A 17 10.04 -11.39 -43.57
N LEU A 18 9.06 -10.60 -43.19
CA LEU A 18 8.58 -9.46 -43.98
C LEU A 18 9.47 -8.26 -43.66
N SER A 19 10.23 -7.82 -44.65
CA SER A 19 11.00 -6.57 -44.60
C SER A 19 10.04 -5.37 -44.65
N ILE A 20 9.94 -4.62 -43.55
CA ILE A 20 9.30 -3.31 -43.52
C ILE A 20 10.43 -2.26 -43.53
N SER A 21 10.39 -1.38 -44.52
CA SER A 21 11.26 -0.23 -44.71
C SER A 21 11.18 0.73 -43.49
N GLU A 22 12.37 1.12 -43.01
CA GLU A 22 12.54 2.13 -41.96
C GLU A 22 11.95 3.48 -42.38
N PRO A 23 11.14 4.13 -41.52
CA PRO A 23 10.89 5.57 -41.63
C PRO A 23 12.00 6.35 -40.93
N ALA A 24 12.46 7.41 -41.59
CA ALA A 24 13.50 8.32 -41.16
C ALA A 24 13.36 8.78 -39.71
N GLN A 25 14.46 8.67 -38.95
CA GLN A 25 14.63 9.23 -37.62
C GLN A 25 14.50 10.74 -37.68
N SER A 26 13.38 11.27 -37.19
CA SER A 26 13.31 12.64 -36.70
C SER A 26 13.70 12.61 -35.21
N SER A 27 14.92 12.94 -34.90
CA SER A 27 15.41 13.16 -33.54
C SER A 27 14.84 14.47 -33.01
N SER A 28 13.65 14.44 -32.40
CA SER A 28 13.21 15.45 -31.46
C SER A 28 13.37 14.88 -30.07
N SER A 29 14.57 14.96 -29.50
CA SER A 29 14.81 14.79 -28.08
C SER A 29 14.16 16.01 -27.37
N ASN A 30 12.91 15.87 -26.96
CA ASN A 30 12.38 16.71 -25.90
C ASN A 30 13.29 16.52 -24.68
N PRO A 31 13.88 17.60 -24.11
CA PRO A 31 14.64 17.46 -22.88
C PRO A 31 13.68 16.95 -21.81
N THR A 32 13.92 15.75 -21.32
CA THR A 32 13.26 15.25 -20.12
C THR A 32 13.61 16.25 -19.02
N ILE A 33 12.67 17.09 -18.61
CA ILE A 33 12.86 18.06 -17.52
C ILE A 33 13.18 17.22 -16.29
N GLN A 34 14.44 17.16 -15.92
CA GLN A 34 14.89 16.44 -14.76
C GLN A 34 14.47 17.24 -13.51
N MET A 35 13.67 16.64 -12.63
CA MET A 35 13.24 17.29 -11.39
C MET A 35 14.45 17.77 -10.59
N SER A 36 14.38 18.97 -10.08
CA SER A 36 15.37 19.53 -9.14
C SER A 36 15.38 18.77 -7.82
N LEU A 37 16.44 18.91 -7.05
CA LEU A 37 16.55 18.32 -5.71
C LEU A 37 15.38 18.76 -4.81
N GLU A 38 15.01 20.03 -4.84
CA GLU A 38 13.93 20.56 -4.02
C GLU A 38 12.56 20.00 -4.45
N GLU A 39 12.28 19.89 -5.74
CA GLU A 39 11.05 19.25 -6.22
C GLU A 39 10.94 17.78 -5.78
N LYS A 40 12.04 17.02 -5.87
CA LYS A 40 12.09 15.63 -5.38
C LYS A 40 11.84 15.57 -3.87
N TYR A 41 12.49 16.45 -3.11
CA TYR A 41 12.31 16.53 -1.67
C TYR A 41 10.86 16.85 -1.31
N GLN A 42 10.26 17.88 -1.89
CA GLN A 42 8.88 18.26 -1.62
C GLN A 42 7.90 17.15 -2.00
N MET A 43 8.13 16.48 -3.13
CA MET A 43 7.33 15.34 -3.55
C MET A 43 7.37 14.21 -2.54
N LEU A 44 8.55 13.80 -2.07
CA LEU A 44 8.68 12.73 -1.07
C LEU A 44 8.15 13.17 0.30
N ARG A 45 8.41 14.41 0.71
CA ARG A 45 7.91 14.95 1.98
C ARG A 45 6.38 15.00 2.02
N SER A 46 5.73 15.25 0.87
CA SER A 46 4.27 15.26 0.75
C SER A 46 3.60 13.90 0.96
N LEU A 47 4.38 12.80 1.02
CA LEU A 47 3.86 11.45 1.24
C LEU A 47 3.63 11.11 2.72
N ALA A 48 4.07 11.97 3.62
CA ALA A 48 4.17 11.63 5.03
C ALA A 48 3.67 12.75 5.95
N ASP A 49 2.92 12.37 6.96
CA ASP A 49 2.61 13.25 8.09
C ASP A 49 3.87 13.49 8.93
N GLU A 50 4.72 12.47 9.08
CA GLU A 50 5.99 12.55 9.79
C GLU A 50 7.15 12.08 8.91
N CYS A 51 8.20 12.91 8.85
CA CYS A 51 9.52 12.54 8.34
C CYS A 51 10.53 12.56 9.49
N ILE A 52 11.14 11.41 9.78
CA ILE A 52 12.22 11.39 10.78
C ILE A 52 13.50 11.79 10.08
N GLN A 53 14.07 12.94 10.53
CA GLN A 53 15.32 13.55 10.04
C GLN A 53 15.20 14.06 8.59
N GLU A 54 14.50 15.17 8.40
CA GLU A 54 14.32 15.82 7.10
C GLU A 54 15.64 16.18 6.41
N ASP A 55 16.64 16.62 7.17
CA ASP A 55 17.99 16.94 6.64
C ASP A 55 18.68 15.69 6.07
N GLU A 56 18.49 14.53 6.69
CA GLU A 56 19.03 13.26 6.17
C GLU A 56 18.34 12.88 4.85
N LEU A 57 17.03 13.16 4.69
CA LEU A 57 16.33 12.95 3.43
C LEU A 57 16.91 13.83 2.31
N ARG A 58 17.12 15.12 2.57
CA ARG A 58 17.73 16.03 1.59
C ARG A 58 19.13 15.55 1.19
N ASN A 59 19.94 15.15 2.18
CA ASN A 59 21.27 14.61 1.94
C ASN A 59 21.24 13.32 1.12
N LEU A 60 20.35 12.39 1.42
CA LEU A 60 20.16 11.16 0.64
C LEU A 60 19.86 11.47 -0.83
N LEU A 61 18.90 12.35 -1.10
CA LEU A 61 18.52 12.74 -2.45
C LEU A 61 19.62 13.46 -3.24
N ALA A 62 20.48 14.19 -2.54
CA ALA A 62 21.62 14.87 -3.16
C ALA A 62 22.73 13.90 -3.61
N HIS A 63 22.91 12.78 -2.90
CA HIS A 63 24.04 11.86 -3.12
C HIS A 63 23.65 10.53 -3.77
N LYS A 64 22.40 10.11 -3.70
CA LYS A 64 21.91 8.84 -4.26
C LYS A 64 20.85 9.10 -5.34
N PRO A 65 21.18 8.88 -6.63
CA PRO A 65 20.25 9.15 -7.73
C PRO A 65 18.98 8.30 -7.71
N GLU A 66 19.09 7.04 -7.25
CA GLU A 66 18.00 6.07 -7.16
C GLU A 66 17.90 5.47 -5.74
N PRO A 67 17.37 6.21 -4.76
CA PRO A 67 17.15 5.67 -3.42
C PRO A 67 16.19 4.48 -3.46
N ILE A 68 16.43 3.48 -2.61
CA ILE A 68 15.55 2.32 -2.46
C ILE A 68 14.50 2.64 -1.39
N ALA A 69 13.24 2.73 -1.81
CA ALA A 69 12.11 2.83 -0.90
C ALA A 69 11.49 1.45 -0.66
N TYR A 70 11.09 1.20 0.58
CA TYR A 70 10.52 -0.07 1.03
C TYR A 70 9.16 0.14 1.69
N ASP A 71 8.23 -0.74 1.37
CA ASP A 71 6.97 -0.91 2.07
C ASP A 71 6.56 -2.38 2.10
N GLY A 72 5.88 -2.83 3.17
CA GLY A 72 5.49 -4.21 3.38
C GLY A 72 3.99 -4.38 3.61
N PHE A 73 3.43 -5.46 3.06
CA PHE A 73 2.01 -5.78 3.18
C PHE A 73 1.79 -7.24 3.53
N GLU A 74 1.04 -7.47 4.60
CA GLU A 74 0.48 -8.79 4.91
C GLU A 74 -0.69 -9.09 3.97
N PRO A 75 -0.64 -10.19 3.19
CA PRO A 75 -1.81 -10.68 2.47
C PRO A 75 -2.85 -11.24 3.45
N SER A 76 -3.87 -10.45 3.77
CA SER A 76 -4.80 -10.75 4.87
C SER A 76 -6.29 -10.66 4.48
N GLY A 77 -6.61 -10.64 3.19
CA GLY A 77 -7.97 -10.56 2.66
C GLY A 77 -8.15 -9.45 1.64
N ARG A 78 -9.38 -8.99 1.44
CA ARG A 78 -9.73 -7.92 0.49
C ARG A 78 -8.91 -6.65 0.76
N MET A 79 -8.60 -5.90 -0.30
CA MET A 79 -7.84 -4.66 -0.22
C MET A 79 -8.77 -3.46 -0.14
N HIS A 80 -8.66 -2.63 0.90
CA HIS A 80 -9.37 -1.35 0.98
C HIS A 80 -8.59 -0.22 0.31
N ILE A 81 -9.28 0.90 0.03
CA ILE A 81 -8.73 2.03 -0.75
C ILE A 81 -7.45 2.65 -0.16
N ALA A 82 -7.24 2.61 1.16
CA ALA A 82 -6.00 3.08 1.75
C ALA A 82 -4.79 2.22 1.33
N GLN A 83 -4.97 0.91 1.16
CA GLN A 83 -3.92 0.01 0.67
C GLN A 83 -3.80 0.02 -0.85
N GLY A 84 -4.88 0.28 -1.58
CA GLY A 84 -4.88 0.34 -3.04
C GLY A 84 -4.58 1.72 -3.59
N VAL A 85 -5.50 2.67 -3.41
CA VAL A 85 -5.41 4.02 -4.01
C VAL A 85 -4.27 4.84 -3.43
N MET A 86 -4.23 5.01 -2.09
CA MET A 86 -3.18 5.81 -1.45
C MET A 86 -1.79 5.23 -1.75
N LYS A 87 -1.64 3.90 -1.73
CA LYS A 87 -0.36 3.27 -2.05
C LYS A 87 0.04 3.50 -3.50
N THR A 88 -0.90 3.42 -4.44
CA THR A 88 -0.63 3.76 -5.86
C THR A 88 -0.15 5.20 -6.01
N ILE A 89 -0.79 6.17 -5.34
CA ILE A 89 -0.35 7.57 -5.30
C ILE A 89 1.09 7.66 -4.77
N ASN A 90 1.36 7.04 -3.62
CA ASN A 90 2.66 7.12 -2.96
C ASN A 90 3.77 6.50 -3.82
N VAL A 91 3.55 5.31 -4.38
CA VAL A 91 4.52 4.63 -5.25
C VAL A 91 4.80 5.45 -6.51
N ASN A 92 3.76 5.99 -7.15
CA ASN A 92 3.92 6.80 -8.35
C ASN A 92 4.71 8.09 -8.07
N LYS A 93 4.48 8.76 -6.94
CA LYS A 93 5.30 9.91 -6.51
C LYS A 93 6.75 9.52 -6.21
N MET A 94 6.97 8.40 -5.49
CA MET A 94 8.33 7.92 -5.19
C MET A 94 9.11 7.60 -6.48
N THR A 95 8.51 6.87 -7.42
CA THR A 95 9.16 6.54 -8.70
C THR A 95 9.40 7.77 -9.57
N SER A 96 8.49 8.76 -9.54
CA SER A 96 8.67 10.06 -10.21
C SER A 96 9.83 10.87 -9.60
N ALA A 97 10.01 10.80 -8.28
CA ALA A 97 11.15 11.43 -7.60
C ALA A 97 12.49 10.68 -7.83
N GLY A 98 12.47 9.55 -8.55
CA GLY A 98 13.65 8.77 -8.90
C GLY A 98 13.87 7.52 -8.04
N CYS A 99 13.06 7.25 -7.03
CA CYS A 99 13.23 6.07 -6.18
C CYS A 99 12.95 4.76 -6.92
N ARG A 100 13.67 3.71 -6.53
CA ARG A 100 13.26 2.33 -6.76
C ARG A 100 12.40 1.87 -5.57
N VAL A 101 11.25 1.26 -5.84
CA VAL A 101 10.31 0.88 -4.80
C VAL A 101 10.24 -0.64 -4.70
N LYS A 102 10.55 -1.17 -3.53
CA LYS A 102 10.40 -2.59 -3.19
C LYS A 102 9.14 -2.78 -2.37
N ILE A 103 8.14 -3.43 -2.96
CA ILE A 103 6.91 -3.81 -2.29
C ILE A 103 7.08 -5.24 -1.77
N TRP A 104 7.16 -5.38 -0.45
CA TRP A 104 7.37 -6.64 0.24
C TRP A 104 6.03 -7.32 0.48
N ILE A 105 5.77 -8.41 -0.25
CA ILE A 105 4.61 -9.26 -0.03
C ILE A 105 4.96 -10.17 1.14
N ALA A 106 4.52 -9.77 2.32
CA ALA A 106 4.91 -10.33 3.61
C ALA A 106 4.10 -11.60 3.95
N ASP A 107 4.22 -12.63 3.12
CA ASP A 107 3.46 -13.88 3.23
C ASP A 107 3.81 -14.69 4.49
N TRP A 108 5.09 -14.80 4.86
CA TRP A 108 5.49 -15.43 6.11
C TRP A 108 5.05 -14.60 7.32
N PHE A 109 5.06 -13.29 7.23
CA PHE A 109 4.57 -12.41 8.29
C PHE A 109 3.07 -12.56 8.51
N ALA A 110 2.31 -12.67 7.42
CA ALA A 110 0.88 -12.97 7.49
C ALA A 110 0.62 -14.32 8.17
N MET A 111 1.43 -15.34 7.89
CA MET A 111 1.36 -16.64 8.57
C MET A 111 1.68 -16.51 10.06
N LEU A 112 2.78 -15.84 10.43
CA LEU A 112 3.19 -15.61 11.83
C LEU A 112 2.12 -14.85 12.63
N ASN A 113 1.40 -13.94 11.97
CA ASN A 113 0.30 -13.16 12.54
C ASN A 113 -1.06 -13.87 12.43
N ASN A 114 -1.06 -15.15 12.06
CA ASN A 114 -2.26 -15.99 11.90
C ASN A 114 -3.32 -15.40 10.96
N LYS A 115 -2.91 -14.62 9.94
CA LYS A 115 -3.83 -14.16 8.90
C LYS A 115 -4.26 -15.36 8.05
N MET A 116 -5.50 -15.34 7.57
CA MET A 116 -6.07 -16.43 6.77
C MET A 116 -5.96 -17.82 7.43
N GLY A 117 -5.95 -17.87 8.79
CA GLY A 117 -5.73 -19.08 9.56
C GLY A 117 -4.30 -19.67 9.46
N GLY A 118 -3.33 -18.85 9.06
CA GLY A 118 -1.94 -19.28 8.85
C GLY A 118 -1.71 -20.14 7.59
N ASP A 119 -2.73 -20.29 6.73
CA ASP A 119 -2.65 -21.07 5.50
C ASP A 119 -1.89 -20.32 4.40
N LEU A 120 -0.67 -20.76 4.11
CA LEU A 120 0.20 -20.15 3.11
C LEU A 120 -0.39 -20.14 1.70
N LYS A 121 -1.22 -21.11 1.32
CA LYS A 121 -1.86 -21.14 0.00
C LYS A 121 -2.93 -20.05 -0.12
N LYS A 122 -3.73 -19.87 0.92
CA LYS A 122 -4.70 -18.78 0.99
C LYS A 122 -3.98 -17.42 0.99
N ILE A 123 -2.90 -17.28 1.77
CA ILE A 123 -2.06 -16.09 1.85
C ILE A 123 -1.45 -15.76 0.48
N GLU A 124 -0.90 -16.74 -0.23
CA GLU A 124 -0.36 -16.55 -1.58
C GLU A 124 -1.44 -16.08 -2.57
N THR A 125 -2.64 -16.68 -2.53
CA THR A 125 -3.77 -16.27 -3.35
C THR A 125 -4.13 -14.79 -3.12
N VAL A 126 -4.20 -14.39 -1.85
CA VAL A 126 -4.46 -12.97 -1.49
C VAL A 126 -3.34 -12.07 -1.96
N GLY A 127 -2.07 -12.47 -1.83
CA GLY A 127 -0.94 -11.68 -2.30
C GLY A 127 -0.95 -11.45 -3.82
N ARG A 128 -1.29 -12.47 -4.60
CA ARG A 128 -1.47 -12.36 -6.06
C ARG A 128 -2.62 -11.41 -6.41
N TYR A 129 -3.75 -11.53 -5.73
CA TYR A 129 -4.88 -10.61 -5.87
C TYR A 129 -4.48 -9.15 -5.57
N MET A 130 -3.67 -8.90 -4.53
CA MET A 130 -3.18 -7.56 -4.21
C MET A 130 -2.33 -6.97 -5.34
N ILE A 131 -1.46 -7.76 -5.95
CA ILE A 131 -0.63 -7.34 -7.09
C ILE A 131 -1.51 -6.98 -8.29
N GLU A 132 -2.55 -7.77 -8.60
CA GLU A 132 -3.49 -7.46 -9.68
C GLU A 132 -4.25 -6.16 -9.44
N ILE A 133 -4.63 -5.84 -8.19
CA ILE A 133 -5.23 -4.55 -7.86
C ILE A 133 -4.28 -3.40 -8.17
N TRP A 134 -3.03 -3.44 -7.72
CA TRP A 134 -2.08 -2.36 -7.96
C TRP A 134 -1.77 -2.16 -9.45
N ARG A 135 -1.72 -3.23 -10.23
CA ARG A 135 -1.62 -3.15 -11.69
C ARG A 135 -2.81 -2.42 -12.30
N ALA A 136 -4.01 -2.83 -11.92
CA ALA A 136 -5.25 -2.26 -12.44
C ALA A 136 -5.51 -0.83 -11.95
N SER A 137 -5.01 -0.44 -10.77
CA SER A 137 -5.18 0.90 -10.21
C SER A 137 -4.25 1.96 -10.80
N GLY A 138 -3.42 1.63 -11.80
CA GLY A 138 -2.52 2.60 -12.44
C GLY A 138 -1.22 2.84 -11.69
N MET A 139 -0.76 1.89 -10.87
CA MET A 139 0.59 1.93 -10.33
C MET A 139 1.59 1.83 -11.50
N ASN A 140 2.54 2.76 -11.57
CA ASN A 140 3.51 2.83 -12.66
C ASN A 140 4.55 1.70 -12.56
N LEU A 141 4.28 0.59 -13.23
CA LEU A 141 5.14 -0.60 -13.26
C LEU A 141 6.03 -0.67 -14.51
N GLU A 142 5.77 0.15 -15.52
CA GLU A 142 6.43 0.05 -16.84
C GLU A 142 7.88 0.53 -16.83
N ASN A 143 8.23 1.41 -15.91
CA ASN A 143 9.58 1.96 -15.81
C ASN A 143 10.61 1.04 -15.11
N GLY A 144 10.19 -0.17 -14.68
CA GLY A 144 11.05 -1.14 -13.99
C GLY A 144 11.54 -0.69 -12.60
N LYS A 145 10.96 0.38 -12.04
CA LYS A 145 11.35 0.91 -10.72
C LYS A 145 10.57 0.30 -9.56
N VAL A 146 9.54 -0.50 -9.83
CA VAL A 146 8.72 -1.17 -8.81
C VAL A 146 8.94 -2.66 -8.86
N GLU A 147 9.31 -3.26 -7.73
CA GLU A 147 9.55 -4.69 -7.57
C GLU A 147 8.59 -5.27 -6.52
N PHE A 148 7.84 -6.33 -6.88
CA PHE A 148 7.05 -7.12 -5.93
C PHE A 148 7.89 -8.31 -5.46
N LEU A 149 8.27 -8.32 -4.20
CA LEU A 149 9.15 -9.32 -3.61
C LEU A 149 8.38 -10.13 -2.55
N TRP A 150 8.37 -11.44 -2.69
CA TRP A 150 7.74 -12.35 -1.72
C TRP A 150 8.70 -12.69 -0.59
N SER A 151 8.31 -12.43 0.66
CA SER A 151 9.21 -12.63 1.80
C SER A 151 9.71 -14.07 1.90
N SER A 152 8.84 -15.07 1.71
CA SER A 152 9.22 -16.47 1.72
C SER A 152 10.28 -16.82 0.65
N LYS A 153 10.13 -16.28 -0.55
CA LYS A 153 11.03 -16.55 -1.68
C LYS A 153 12.40 -15.90 -1.49
N GLU A 154 12.40 -14.61 -1.15
CA GLU A 154 13.64 -13.86 -0.96
C GLU A 154 14.46 -14.36 0.23
N ILE A 155 13.79 -14.65 1.36
CA ILE A 155 14.46 -15.17 2.55
C ILE A 155 15.04 -16.58 2.28
N ASN A 156 14.28 -17.46 1.63
CA ASN A 156 14.77 -18.80 1.28
C ASN A 156 15.89 -18.77 0.24
N ALA A 157 15.95 -17.77 -0.62
CA ALA A 157 17.04 -17.63 -1.57
C ALA A 157 18.35 -17.18 -0.91
N ARG A 158 18.30 -16.46 0.22
CA ARG A 158 19.46 -15.89 0.92
C ARG A 158 19.34 -16.06 2.45
N PRO A 159 19.14 -17.30 2.96
CA PRO A 159 18.89 -17.54 4.38
C PRO A 159 20.08 -17.15 5.26
N ASP A 160 21.31 -17.35 4.77
CA ASP A 160 22.55 -17.03 5.49
C ASP A 160 22.79 -15.51 5.64
N GLU A 161 22.12 -14.68 4.85
CA GLU A 161 22.12 -13.21 4.99
C GLU A 161 21.03 -12.76 5.95
N TYR A 162 19.85 -13.37 5.86
CA TYR A 162 18.66 -12.92 6.59
C TYR A 162 18.65 -13.35 8.06
N TRP A 163 18.76 -14.66 8.32
CA TRP A 163 18.58 -15.19 9.68
C TRP A 163 19.64 -14.72 10.70
N PRO A 164 20.95 -14.63 10.34
CA PRO A 164 21.91 -14.04 11.26
C PRO A 164 21.56 -12.61 11.67
N ARG A 165 20.98 -11.81 10.75
CA ARG A 165 20.52 -10.45 11.06
C ARG A 165 19.36 -10.45 12.03
N VAL A 166 18.36 -11.29 11.80
CA VAL A 166 17.20 -11.43 12.71
C VAL A 166 17.66 -11.85 14.10
N MET A 167 18.57 -12.83 14.21
CA MET A 167 19.12 -13.30 15.49
C MET A 167 19.93 -12.22 16.20
N ASP A 168 20.75 -11.46 15.47
CA ASP A 168 21.52 -10.34 16.05
C ASP A 168 20.61 -9.26 16.62
N ILE A 169 19.53 -8.89 15.93
CA ILE A 169 18.52 -7.97 16.43
C ILE A 169 17.86 -8.53 17.70
N ALA A 170 17.41 -9.79 17.64
CA ALA A 170 16.75 -10.44 18.78
C ALA A 170 17.66 -10.55 20.01
N GLN A 171 18.98 -10.70 19.82
CA GLN A 171 19.96 -10.73 20.90
C GLN A 171 20.20 -9.35 21.54
N LYS A 172 20.17 -8.28 20.73
CA LYS A 172 20.48 -6.91 21.20
C LYS A 172 19.33 -6.24 21.95
N TYR A 173 18.09 -6.65 21.70
CA TYR A 173 16.94 -6.00 22.28
C TYR A 173 16.18 -6.91 23.25
N THR A 174 15.73 -6.32 24.35
CA THR A 174 14.92 -7.03 25.34
C THR A 174 13.53 -7.35 24.79
N VAL A 175 12.91 -8.41 25.31
CA VAL A 175 11.51 -8.77 24.99
C VAL A 175 10.58 -7.56 25.17
N GLN A 176 10.74 -6.82 26.26
CA GLN A 176 9.95 -5.61 26.53
C GLN A 176 10.09 -4.55 25.42
N ARG A 177 11.32 -4.32 24.87
CA ARG A 177 11.52 -3.37 23.77
C ARG A 177 10.84 -3.86 22.48
N ILE A 178 10.95 -5.15 22.18
CA ILE A 178 10.34 -5.77 21.01
C ILE A 178 8.80 -5.77 21.12
N THR A 179 8.25 -6.13 22.27
CA THR A 179 6.80 -6.13 22.51
C THR A 179 6.17 -4.76 22.27
N ARG A 180 6.87 -3.65 22.55
CA ARG A 180 6.40 -2.31 22.22
C ARG A 180 6.22 -2.06 20.71
N CYS A 181 6.82 -2.90 19.86
CA CYS A 181 6.63 -2.84 18.40
C CYS A 181 5.43 -3.68 17.93
N CYS A 182 4.91 -4.61 18.75
CA CYS A 182 3.83 -5.53 18.35
C CYS A 182 2.52 -4.87 17.87
N PRO A 183 2.16 -3.63 18.24
CA PRO A 183 1.02 -2.92 17.62
C PRO A 183 1.11 -2.82 16.09
N VAL A 184 2.28 -2.98 15.50
CA VAL A 184 2.50 -3.08 14.03
C VAL A 184 1.67 -4.19 13.39
N MET A 185 1.40 -5.26 14.10
CA MET A 185 0.58 -6.40 13.67
C MET A 185 -0.93 -6.18 13.89
N GLY A 186 -1.34 -5.02 14.43
CA GLY A 186 -2.71 -4.76 14.88
C GLY A 186 -3.04 -5.48 16.19
N ARG A 187 -2.05 -5.81 17.02
CA ARG A 187 -2.19 -6.45 18.33
C ARG A 187 -1.94 -5.45 19.45
N ASN A 188 -2.67 -5.60 20.56
CA ASN A 188 -2.41 -4.80 21.76
C ASN A 188 -1.22 -5.37 22.54
N VAL A 189 -0.51 -4.48 23.25
CA VAL A 189 0.66 -4.87 24.06
C VAL A 189 0.27 -5.80 25.23
N GLU A 190 -0.97 -5.74 25.65
CA GLU A 190 -1.54 -6.51 26.78
C GLU A 190 -2.08 -7.90 26.36
N GLU A 191 -2.09 -8.21 25.05
CA GLU A 191 -2.50 -9.52 24.56
C GLU A 191 -1.41 -10.57 24.83
N ASP A 192 -1.82 -11.81 25.08
CA ASP A 192 -0.91 -12.98 25.12
C ASP A 192 -0.35 -13.23 23.72
N LEU A 193 0.91 -12.80 23.52
CA LEU A 193 1.60 -12.93 22.25
C LEU A 193 2.30 -14.29 22.14
N THR A 194 2.15 -14.93 21.00
CA THR A 194 2.94 -16.13 20.68
C THR A 194 4.41 -15.76 20.45
N ALA A 195 5.33 -16.74 20.59
CA ALA A 195 6.74 -16.55 20.26
C ALA A 195 6.93 -16.01 18.82
N ALA A 196 6.13 -16.49 17.86
CA ALA A 196 6.14 -16.01 16.48
C ALA A 196 5.82 -14.53 16.38
N GLN A 197 4.84 -14.05 17.13
CA GLN A 197 4.44 -12.64 17.14
C GLN A 197 5.47 -11.74 17.84
N ILE A 198 6.18 -12.26 18.85
CA ILE A 198 7.32 -11.53 19.44
C ILE A 198 8.50 -11.47 18.47
N PHE A 199 8.71 -12.51 17.67
CA PHE A 199 9.79 -12.57 16.69
C PHE A 199 9.55 -11.69 15.45
N TYR A 200 8.29 -11.44 15.11
CA TYR A 200 7.85 -10.64 13.97
C TYR A 200 8.54 -9.26 13.88
N PRO A 201 8.59 -8.40 14.91
CA PRO A 201 9.28 -7.12 14.83
C PRO A 201 10.79 -7.24 14.57
N CYS A 202 11.44 -8.33 15.02
CA CYS A 202 12.85 -8.58 14.72
C CYS A 202 13.05 -8.85 13.23
N MET A 203 12.15 -9.64 12.65
CA MET A 203 12.16 -9.94 11.22
C MET A 203 11.89 -8.67 10.39
N GLN A 204 10.85 -7.88 10.74
CA GLN A 204 10.55 -6.65 10.01
C GLN A 204 11.68 -5.61 10.12
N CYS A 205 12.34 -5.52 11.26
CA CYS A 205 13.55 -4.71 11.38
C CYS A 205 14.65 -5.22 10.44
N ALA A 206 14.86 -6.53 10.36
CA ALA A 206 15.86 -7.14 9.47
C ALA A 206 15.56 -6.91 7.99
N ASP A 207 14.28 -6.89 7.57
CA ASP A 207 13.86 -6.63 6.19
C ASP A 207 14.47 -5.34 5.64
N ILE A 208 14.51 -4.28 6.44
CA ILE A 208 15.03 -2.96 6.05
C ILE A 208 16.49 -3.08 5.58
N PHE A 209 17.28 -3.85 6.29
CA PHE A 209 18.70 -4.07 5.97
C PHE A 209 18.88 -5.09 4.85
N PHE A 210 18.09 -6.15 4.84
CA PHE A 210 18.11 -7.20 3.83
C PHE A 210 17.71 -6.66 2.44
N LEU A 211 16.72 -5.77 2.40
CA LEU A 211 16.26 -5.09 1.20
C LEU A 211 17.13 -3.87 0.83
N GLN A 212 18.12 -3.52 1.67
CA GLN A 212 18.96 -2.33 1.51
C GLN A 212 18.13 -1.05 1.37
N ALA A 213 17.06 -0.93 2.15
CA ALA A 213 16.16 0.20 2.10
C ALA A 213 16.83 1.48 2.61
N ASP A 214 16.77 2.54 1.81
CA ASP A 214 17.17 3.89 2.22
C ASP A 214 15.98 4.64 2.84
N ILE A 215 14.76 4.32 2.40
CA ILE A 215 13.52 4.96 2.82
C ILE A 215 12.52 3.88 3.22
N CYS A 216 11.95 3.98 4.41
CA CYS A 216 10.78 3.22 4.85
C CYS A 216 9.55 4.12 4.71
N GLN A 217 8.71 3.87 3.69
CA GLN A 217 7.48 4.63 3.45
C GLN A 217 6.27 3.78 3.82
N MET A 218 5.80 3.90 5.05
CA MET A 218 4.76 3.05 5.65
C MET A 218 3.73 3.87 6.43
N GLY A 219 2.67 3.22 6.89
CA GLY A 219 1.70 3.84 7.79
C GLY A 219 2.30 4.24 9.14
N MET A 220 1.69 5.22 9.80
CA MET A 220 2.10 5.68 11.12
C MET A 220 2.10 4.53 12.16
N ASP A 221 1.28 3.51 11.99
CA ASP A 221 1.24 2.31 12.83
C ASP A 221 2.53 1.48 12.78
N GLN A 222 3.35 1.62 11.71
CA GLN A 222 4.65 0.96 11.53
C GLN A 222 5.83 1.73 12.14
N ARG A 223 5.60 2.94 12.65
CA ARG A 223 6.64 3.84 13.15
C ARG A 223 7.57 3.20 14.18
N LYS A 224 7.03 2.42 15.12
CA LYS A 224 7.81 1.86 16.23
C LYS A 224 8.87 0.86 15.77
N VAL A 225 8.59 0.04 14.76
CA VAL A 225 9.55 -0.91 14.21
C VAL A 225 10.56 -0.22 13.29
N ASN A 226 10.12 0.82 12.56
CA ASN A 226 11.03 1.63 11.76
C ASN A 226 12.05 2.40 12.62
N VAL A 227 11.62 2.91 13.78
CA VAL A 227 12.51 3.52 14.79
C VAL A 227 13.46 2.48 15.37
N LEU A 228 13.01 1.24 15.64
CA LEU A 228 13.87 0.15 16.07
C LEU A 228 15.02 -0.09 15.07
N ALA A 229 14.75 0.00 13.76
CA ALA A 229 15.80 -0.13 12.75
C ALA A 229 16.84 1.00 12.83
N ARG A 230 16.41 2.22 13.14
CA ARG A 230 17.36 3.35 13.35
C ARG A 230 18.19 3.17 14.61
N GLU A 231 17.59 2.68 15.71
CA GLU A 231 18.32 2.30 16.94
C GLU A 231 19.32 1.18 16.64
N TYR A 232 18.92 0.18 15.86
CA TYR A 232 19.81 -0.92 15.47
C TYR A 232 20.99 -0.45 14.62
N CYS A 233 20.84 0.58 13.79
CA CYS A 233 21.97 1.21 13.10
C CYS A 233 23.06 1.71 14.08
N ASP A 234 22.67 2.28 15.24
CA ASP A 234 23.63 2.71 16.26
C ASP A 234 24.38 1.53 16.87
N GLU A 235 23.68 0.43 17.16
CA GLU A 235 24.29 -0.80 17.71
C GLU A 235 25.34 -1.41 16.76
N ILE A 236 25.09 -1.38 15.45
CA ILE A 236 26.01 -1.92 14.43
C ILE A 236 26.94 -0.85 13.83
N LYS A 237 26.93 0.38 14.39
CA LYS A 237 27.73 1.52 13.93
C LYS A 237 27.53 1.89 12.45
N LYS A 238 26.33 1.66 11.93
CA LYS A 238 25.94 2.05 10.56
C LYS A 238 25.54 3.53 10.56
N LYS A 239 26.27 4.37 9.80
CA LYS A 239 26.04 5.83 9.75
C LYS A 239 24.80 6.18 8.95
N ASP A 240 24.61 5.56 7.79
CA ASP A 240 23.48 5.82 6.89
C ASP A 240 22.24 5.08 7.41
N LYS A 241 21.43 5.81 8.17
CA LYS A 241 20.19 5.28 8.74
C LYS A 241 19.05 5.39 7.74
N PRO A 242 18.08 4.44 7.73
CA PRO A 242 16.92 4.55 6.88
C PRO A 242 16.10 5.80 7.25
N ILE A 243 15.67 6.54 6.23
CA ILE A 243 14.72 7.64 6.36
C ILE A 243 13.34 7.03 6.61
N ILE A 244 12.58 7.60 7.54
CA ILE A 244 11.25 7.14 7.87
C ILE A 244 10.23 8.18 7.43
N LEU A 245 9.39 7.80 6.46
CA LEU A 245 8.26 8.57 5.97
C LEU A 245 6.98 7.86 6.40
N SER A 246 6.36 8.34 7.48
CA SER A 246 5.13 7.76 8.02
C SER A 246 3.93 8.46 7.41
N HIS A 247 3.16 7.76 6.56
CA HIS A 247 1.96 8.32 5.97
C HIS A 247 0.75 8.24 6.90
N HIS A 248 -0.23 9.09 6.61
CA HIS A 248 -1.49 9.17 7.30
C HIS A 248 -2.26 7.84 7.29
N MET A 249 -2.93 7.55 8.40
CA MET A 249 -3.82 6.39 8.52
C MET A 249 -5.26 6.84 8.22
N LEU A 250 -5.78 6.47 7.05
CA LEU A 250 -7.15 6.82 6.69
C LEU A 250 -8.16 6.19 7.64
N PRO A 251 -9.11 6.97 8.18
CA PRO A 251 -10.13 6.48 9.08
C PRO A 251 -11.13 5.56 8.39
N GLY A 252 -11.84 4.75 9.18
CA GLY A 252 -13.06 4.11 8.73
C GLY A 252 -14.18 5.12 8.50
N LEU A 253 -15.26 4.70 7.83
CA LEU A 253 -16.36 5.59 7.46
C LEU A 253 -17.30 5.95 8.62
N GLN A 254 -17.18 5.29 9.76
CA GLN A 254 -18.03 5.54 10.92
C GLN A 254 -17.34 6.49 11.91
N GLN A 255 -18.13 7.15 12.75
CA GLN A 255 -17.60 8.06 13.77
C GLN A 255 -16.62 7.35 14.71
N GLY A 256 -15.48 7.95 15.00
CA GLY A 256 -14.49 7.46 15.96
C GLY A 256 -13.64 6.27 15.49
N GLN A 257 -13.71 5.90 14.21
CA GLN A 257 -12.85 4.85 13.62
C GLN A 257 -11.54 5.45 13.14
N GLU A 258 -10.48 5.31 13.92
CA GLU A 258 -9.15 5.88 13.59
C GLU A 258 -8.49 5.25 12.35
N LYS A 259 -8.89 4.06 11.95
CA LYS A 259 -8.39 3.37 10.76
C LYS A 259 -9.43 2.44 10.14
N MET A 260 -9.28 2.18 8.85
CA MET A 260 -10.10 1.20 8.14
C MET A 260 -9.91 -0.21 8.71
N SER A 261 -10.99 -0.98 8.79
CA SER A 261 -10.98 -2.36 9.25
C SER A 261 -11.51 -3.30 8.19
N LYS A 262 -10.80 -4.42 7.95
CA LYS A 262 -11.26 -5.48 7.04
C LYS A 262 -12.37 -6.35 7.65
N SER A 263 -12.52 -6.33 8.97
CA SER A 263 -13.56 -7.08 9.69
C SER A 263 -14.93 -6.40 9.64
N ASP A 264 -14.96 -5.06 9.53
CA ASP A 264 -16.19 -4.30 9.35
C ASP A 264 -16.30 -3.84 7.88
N VAL A 265 -17.00 -4.64 7.08
CA VAL A 265 -17.19 -4.40 5.63
C VAL A 265 -17.94 -3.09 5.36
N SER A 266 -18.77 -2.62 6.30
CA SER A 266 -19.53 -1.38 6.15
C SER A 266 -18.71 -0.12 6.39
N SER A 267 -17.59 -0.24 7.10
CA SER A 267 -16.71 0.87 7.48
C SER A 267 -15.60 1.18 6.49
N SER A 268 -15.45 0.37 5.45
CA SER A 268 -14.34 0.50 4.50
C SER A 268 -14.82 0.35 3.06
N VAL A 269 -14.27 1.14 2.16
CA VAL A 269 -14.41 0.96 0.70
C VAL A 269 -13.31 0.03 0.22
N PHE A 270 -13.67 -1.06 -0.46
CA PHE A 270 -12.73 -1.99 -1.06
C PHE A 270 -12.49 -1.66 -2.53
N MET A 271 -11.33 -2.06 -3.03
CA MET A 271 -10.88 -1.70 -4.38
C MET A 271 -11.79 -2.24 -5.49
N GLU A 272 -12.47 -3.34 -5.25
CA GLU A 272 -13.39 -4.00 -6.19
C GLU A 272 -14.87 -3.89 -5.78
N ASP A 273 -15.21 -2.95 -4.87
CA ASP A 273 -16.61 -2.68 -4.53
C ASP A 273 -17.35 -2.16 -5.78
N GLU A 274 -18.54 -2.69 -6.00
CA GLU A 274 -19.40 -2.22 -7.09
C GLU A 274 -19.86 -0.78 -6.83
N GLU A 275 -20.22 -0.04 -7.88
CA GLU A 275 -20.61 1.36 -7.78
C GLU A 275 -21.73 1.60 -6.76
N ALA A 276 -22.74 0.72 -6.74
CA ALA A 276 -23.84 0.80 -5.78
C ALA A 276 -23.38 0.62 -4.33
N GLU A 277 -22.37 -0.24 -4.09
CA GLU A 277 -21.81 -0.46 -2.76
C GLU A 277 -21.03 0.78 -2.27
N VAL A 278 -20.20 1.36 -3.15
CA VAL A 278 -19.47 2.62 -2.85
C VAL A 278 -20.45 3.73 -2.52
N ASN A 279 -21.47 3.93 -3.34
CA ASN A 279 -22.50 4.95 -3.14
C ASN A 279 -23.23 4.78 -1.80
N LEU A 280 -23.59 3.53 -1.47
CA LEU A 280 -24.26 3.23 -0.21
C LEU A 280 -23.35 3.48 1.00
N LYS A 281 -22.08 3.08 0.94
CA LYS A 281 -21.10 3.27 2.02
C LYS A 281 -20.84 4.77 2.27
N ILE A 282 -20.60 5.55 1.23
CA ILE A 282 -20.38 7.00 1.35
C ILE A 282 -21.65 7.71 1.82
N LYS A 283 -22.83 7.32 1.32
CA LYS A 283 -24.11 7.87 1.83
C LYS A 283 -24.26 7.72 3.34
N LYS A 284 -23.85 6.57 3.90
CA LYS A 284 -23.93 6.25 5.34
C LYS A 284 -22.74 6.76 6.16
N ALA A 285 -21.66 7.21 5.52
CA ALA A 285 -20.45 7.67 6.18
C ALA A 285 -20.75 8.83 7.16
N TYR A 286 -20.00 8.87 8.25
CA TYR A 286 -20.01 10.02 9.17
C TYR A 286 -19.50 11.26 8.44
N CYS A 287 -20.28 12.32 8.44
CA CYS A 287 -19.96 13.57 7.74
C CYS A 287 -20.78 14.70 8.35
N PRO A 288 -20.43 15.17 9.56
CA PRO A 288 -21.18 16.23 10.25
C PRO A 288 -20.99 17.57 9.53
N PRO A 289 -22.03 18.42 9.41
CA PRO A 289 -21.93 19.72 8.77
C PRO A 289 -20.94 20.64 9.50
N ASN A 290 -20.19 21.45 8.76
CA ASN A 290 -19.24 22.46 9.25
C ASN A 290 -18.05 21.89 10.07
N VAL A 291 -17.86 20.57 10.14
CA VAL A 291 -16.79 19.92 10.90
C VAL A 291 -15.84 19.23 9.94
N VAL A 292 -14.60 19.69 9.87
CA VAL A 292 -13.53 19.12 9.03
C VAL A 292 -12.73 18.08 9.79
N GLU A 293 -12.34 18.36 11.02
CA GLU A 293 -11.53 17.46 11.86
C GLU A 293 -12.29 16.18 12.20
N GLY A 294 -11.66 15.02 12.00
CA GLY A 294 -12.26 13.71 12.24
C GLY A 294 -13.43 13.35 11.31
N ASN A 295 -13.56 14.05 10.20
CA ASN A 295 -14.56 13.78 9.16
C ASN A 295 -13.96 12.89 8.05
N PRO A 296 -14.30 11.59 7.97
CA PRO A 296 -13.70 10.67 7.00
C PRO A 296 -13.95 11.09 5.54
N CYS A 297 -15.07 11.74 5.22
CA CYS A 297 -15.33 12.21 3.87
C CYS A 297 -14.34 13.31 3.46
N MET A 298 -14.03 14.24 4.36
CA MET A 298 -13.04 15.28 4.15
C MET A 298 -11.63 14.70 4.02
N GLU A 299 -11.28 13.74 4.87
CA GLU A 299 -9.97 13.07 4.79
C GLU A 299 -9.78 12.28 3.50
N TYR A 300 -10.83 11.62 3.00
CA TYR A 300 -10.74 10.92 1.71
C TYR A 300 -10.53 11.90 0.55
N VAL A 301 -11.14 13.07 0.58
CA VAL A 301 -10.85 14.11 -0.42
C VAL A 301 -9.42 14.59 -0.31
N LYS A 302 -8.93 14.87 0.90
CA LYS A 302 -7.58 15.36 1.18
C LYS A 302 -6.48 14.39 0.72
N TYR A 303 -6.61 13.13 1.10
CA TYR A 303 -5.53 12.14 0.94
C TYR A 303 -5.66 11.25 -0.30
N LEU A 304 -6.84 11.19 -0.92
CA LEU A 304 -7.06 10.37 -2.11
C LEU A 304 -7.44 11.20 -3.34
N ILE A 305 -8.51 12.02 -3.25
CA ILE A 305 -9.11 12.62 -4.43
C ILE A 305 -8.25 13.76 -4.99
N ILE A 306 -7.89 14.73 -4.15
CA ILE A 306 -7.03 15.84 -4.58
C ILE A 306 -5.66 15.34 -5.06
N PRO A 307 -4.96 14.43 -4.36
CA PRO A 307 -3.70 13.87 -4.86
C PRO A 307 -3.81 13.05 -6.14
N TRP A 308 -4.99 12.49 -6.44
CA TRP A 308 -5.22 11.69 -7.64
C TRP A 308 -5.55 12.54 -8.88
N PHE A 309 -6.45 13.51 -8.73
CA PHE A 309 -6.98 14.29 -9.84
C PHE A 309 -6.37 15.70 -9.93
N ASN A 310 -5.63 16.17 -8.92
CA ASN A 310 -5.19 17.55 -8.70
C ASN A 310 -6.34 18.56 -8.59
N GLU A 311 -7.56 18.06 -8.41
CA GLU A 311 -8.77 18.87 -8.18
C GLU A 311 -9.87 17.98 -7.57
N PHE A 312 -10.86 18.64 -6.95
CA PHE A 312 -12.10 18.01 -6.53
C PHE A 312 -13.29 18.79 -7.06
N ILE A 313 -14.11 18.16 -7.89
CA ILE A 313 -15.25 18.78 -8.56
C ILE A 313 -16.55 18.42 -7.83
N VAL A 314 -17.30 19.44 -7.44
CA VAL A 314 -18.64 19.32 -6.85
C VAL A 314 -19.65 19.84 -7.84
N GLU A 315 -20.47 18.94 -8.39
CA GLU A 315 -21.54 19.31 -9.33
C GLU A 315 -22.83 19.59 -8.54
N ARG A 316 -23.38 20.79 -8.72
CA ARG A 316 -24.62 21.26 -8.08
C ARG A 316 -25.50 21.97 -9.09
N SER A 317 -26.82 22.01 -8.80
CA SER A 317 -27.73 22.86 -9.55
C SER A 317 -27.40 24.37 -9.34
N GLU A 318 -27.78 25.19 -10.30
CA GLU A 318 -27.62 26.66 -10.19
C GLU A 318 -28.31 27.24 -8.94
N GLU A 319 -29.45 26.67 -8.53
CA GLU A 319 -30.17 27.03 -7.32
C GLU A 319 -29.36 26.77 -6.03
N ASN A 320 -28.44 25.83 -6.07
CA ASN A 320 -27.54 25.45 -4.95
C ASN A 320 -26.13 26.04 -5.12
N GLY A 321 -25.97 27.08 -5.93
CA GLY A 321 -24.68 27.78 -6.13
C GLY A 321 -23.85 27.27 -7.32
N GLY A 322 -24.38 26.35 -8.15
CA GLY A 322 -23.69 25.83 -9.33
C GLY A 322 -22.48 24.95 -9.04
N ASN A 323 -21.80 24.53 -10.09
CA ASN A 323 -20.62 23.67 -10.00
C ASN A 323 -19.43 24.41 -9.38
N GLN A 324 -18.69 23.73 -8.52
CA GLN A 324 -17.43 24.22 -7.93
C GLN A 324 -16.29 23.24 -8.19
N SER A 325 -15.06 23.79 -8.32
CA SER A 325 -13.82 23.00 -8.40
C SER A 325 -12.84 23.52 -7.36
N PHE A 326 -12.33 22.62 -6.52
CA PHE A 326 -11.36 22.90 -5.47
C PHE A 326 -10.01 22.31 -5.89
N LYS A 327 -8.97 23.15 -5.93
CA LYS A 327 -7.61 22.74 -6.28
C LYS A 327 -6.74 22.42 -5.06
N SER A 328 -7.18 22.86 -3.89
CA SER A 328 -6.51 22.57 -2.62
C SER A 328 -7.52 22.10 -1.57
N PHE A 329 -7.01 21.41 -0.55
CA PHE A 329 -7.83 20.99 0.58
C PHE A 329 -8.25 22.18 1.44
N GLU A 330 -7.42 23.21 1.52
CA GLU A 330 -7.65 24.41 2.31
C GLU A 330 -8.87 25.20 1.78
N GLU A 331 -9.01 25.31 0.45
CA GLU A 331 -10.20 25.91 -0.17
C GLU A 331 -11.47 25.13 0.16
N LEU A 332 -11.42 23.81 0.00
CA LEU A 332 -12.53 22.92 0.33
C LEU A 332 -12.91 23.00 1.81
N ALA A 333 -11.93 23.01 2.70
CA ALA A 333 -12.15 23.08 4.15
C ALA A 333 -12.83 24.38 4.55
N ALA A 334 -12.40 25.52 3.99
CA ALA A 334 -13.00 26.83 4.26
C ALA A 334 -14.50 26.88 3.87
N ASP A 335 -14.84 26.38 2.67
CA ASP A 335 -16.24 26.33 2.21
C ASP A 335 -17.08 25.34 3.02
N TYR A 336 -16.49 24.24 3.49
CA TYR A 336 -17.19 23.28 4.33
C TYR A 336 -17.44 23.81 5.76
N GLU A 337 -16.46 24.48 6.36
CA GLU A 337 -16.58 25.10 7.69
C GLU A 337 -17.57 26.26 7.70
N SER A 338 -17.61 27.07 6.64
CA SER A 338 -18.57 28.16 6.49
C SER A 338 -20.00 27.69 6.24
N GLY A 339 -20.18 26.45 5.76
CA GLY A 339 -21.47 25.89 5.37
C GLY A 339 -21.88 26.17 3.92
N GLU A 340 -21.00 26.79 3.11
CA GLU A 340 -21.20 26.98 1.66
C GLU A 340 -21.24 25.63 0.92
N LEU A 341 -20.53 24.62 1.44
CA LEU A 341 -20.55 23.26 0.94
C LEU A 341 -21.32 22.34 1.89
N HIS A 342 -22.48 21.87 1.44
CA HIS A 342 -23.32 20.97 2.24
C HIS A 342 -22.79 19.51 2.24
N PRO A 343 -22.90 18.76 3.38
CA PRO A 343 -22.46 17.36 3.42
C PRO A 343 -23.02 16.44 2.33
N ALA A 344 -24.25 16.66 1.88
CA ALA A 344 -24.84 15.86 0.80
C ALA A 344 -24.15 16.05 -0.54
N ASP A 345 -23.73 17.28 -0.85
CA ASP A 345 -23.00 17.61 -2.08
C ASP A 345 -21.58 17.05 -2.03
N LEU A 346 -20.90 17.21 -0.89
CA LEU A 346 -19.59 16.61 -0.64
C LEU A 346 -19.63 15.09 -0.83
N LYS A 347 -20.60 14.39 -0.21
CA LYS A 347 -20.75 12.92 -0.34
C LYS A 347 -21.04 12.48 -1.76
N SER A 348 -21.92 13.20 -2.46
CA SER A 348 -22.25 12.92 -3.86
C SER A 348 -21.02 13.02 -4.76
N ALA A 349 -20.27 14.13 -4.64
CA ALA A 349 -19.04 14.36 -5.38
C ALA A 349 -17.94 13.33 -5.03
N LEU A 350 -17.77 13.02 -3.73
CA LEU A 350 -16.82 11.99 -3.27
C LEU A 350 -17.15 10.62 -3.85
N SER A 351 -18.43 10.21 -3.84
CA SER A 351 -18.86 8.93 -4.44
C SER A 351 -18.51 8.86 -5.92
N LYS A 352 -18.77 9.92 -6.68
CA LYS A 352 -18.44 9.99 -8.12
C LYS A 352 -16.94 9.87 -8.35
N ALA A 353 -16.14 10.61 -7.58
CA ALA A 353 -14.69 10.60 -7.69
C ALA A 353 -14.09 9.22 -7.35
N LEU A 354 -14.53 8.58 -6.24
CA LEU A 354 -14.11 7.24 -5.87
C LEU A 354 -14.48 6.21 -6.93
N ASN A 355 -15.71 6.26 -7.46
CA ASN A 355 -16.14 5.34 -8.51
C ASN A 355 -15.29 5.46 -9.77
N LYS A 356 -14.88 6.69 -10.14
CA LYS A 356 -13.98 6.93 -11.27
C LYS A 356 -12.59 6.32 -11.04
N ILE A 357 -12.05 6.40 -9.82
CA ILE A 357 -10.77 5.77 -9.46
C ILE A 357 -10.87 4.23 -9.50
N LEU A 358 -11.98 3.65 -9.03
CA LEU A 358 -12.15 2.21 -8.87
C LEU A 358 -12.58 1.50 -10.18
N GLU A 359 -13.10 2.24 -11.16
CA GLU A 359 -13.61 1.65 -12.41
C GLU A 359 -12.56 0.81 -13.17
N PRO A 360 -11.29 1.23 -13.33
CA PRO A 360 -10.28 0.39 -13.99
C PRO A 360 -10.06 -0.95 -13.27
N VAL A 361 -10.12 -0.94 -11.93
CA VAL A 361 -9.96 -2.15 -11.12
C VAL A 361 -11.15 -3.09 -11.32
N ARG A 362 -12.38 -2.58 -11.27
CA ARG A 362 -13.60 -3.36 -11.56
C ARG A 362 -13.56 -3.96 -12.95
N ALA A 363 -13.20 -3.16 -13.96
CA ALA A 363 -13.09 -3.61 -15.34
C ALA A 363 -12.05 -4.72 -15.50
N HIS A 364 -10.88 -4.60 -14.82
CA HIS A 364 -9.85 -5.63 -14.86
C HIS A 364 -10.35 -6.97 -14.28
N PHE A 365 -10.92 -6.96 -13.09
CA PHE A 365 -11.45 -8.19 -12.45
C PHE A 365 -12.69 -8.76 -13.14
N LYS A 366 -13.37 -7.98 -13.99
CA LYS A 366 -14.48 -8.45 -14.82
C LYS A 366 -14.00 -9.11 -16.12
N ASN A 367 -12.94 -8.57 -16.73
CA ASN A 367 -12.53 -8.92 -18.09
C ASN A 367 -11.34 -9.91 -18.12
N ASP A 368 -10.51 -9.95 -17.10
CA ASP A 368 -9.40 -10.91 -16.99
C ASP A 368 -9.82 -12.12 -16.15
N GLU A 369 -9.82 -13.31 -16.77
CA GLU A 369 -10.31 -14.53 -16.14
C GLU A 369 -9.45 -14.96 -14.95
N THR A 370 -8.12 -14.74 -15.00
CA THR A 370 -7.21 -15.08 -13.91
C THR A 370 -7.47 -14.17 -12.69
N ALA A 371 -7.58 -12.86 -12.93
CA ALA A 371 -7.89 -11.90 -11.87
C ALA A 371 -9.29 -12.20 -11.27
N LYS A 372 -10.28 -12.51 -12.08
CA LYS A 372 -11.62 -12.87 -11.64
C LYS A 372 -11.63 -14.11 -10.73
N GLN A 373 -10.89 -15.16 -11.08
CA GLN A 373 -10.75 -16.37 -10.26
C GLN A 373 -10.04 -16.06 -8.93
N LEU A 374 -9.01 -15.21 -8.93
CA LEU A 374 -8.37 -14.74 -7.70
C LEU A 374 -9.36 -14.01 -6.78
N LEU A 375 -10.14 -13.09 -7.32
CA LEU A 375 -11.15 -12.36 -6.55
C LEU A 375 -12.20 -13.29 -5.94
N GLN A 376 -12.72 -14.24 -6.73
CA GLN A 376 -13.67 -15.25 -6.23
C GLN A 376 -13.08 -16.07 -5.09
N SER A 377 -11.83 -16.51 -5.22
CA SER A 377 -11.13 -17.25 -4.19
C SER A 377 -10.95 -16.43 -2.91
N VAL A 378 -10.55 -15.15 -3.02
CA VAL A 378 -10.40 -14.25 -1.87
C VAL A 378 -11.73 -14.03 -1.16
N LYS A 379 -12.82 -13.79 -1.90
CA LYS A 379 -14.17 -13.64 -1.33
C LYS A 379 -14.64 -14.90 -0.61
N SER A 380 -14.41 -16.09 -1.19
CA SER A 380 -14.78 -17.36 -0.56
C SER A 380 -14.01 -17.62 0.74
N HIS A 381 -12.71 -17.31 0.77
CA HIS A 381 -11.89 -17.44 1.98
C HIS A 381 -12.40 -16.56 3.13
N GLN A 382 -12.91 -15.36 2.84
CA GLN A 382 -13.48 -14.49 3.89
C GLN A 382 -14.76 -15.04 4.50
N VAL A 383 -15.65 -15.61 3.68
CA VAL A 383 -16.89 -16.22 4.15
C VAL A 383 -16.59 -17.42 5.06
N MET A 384 -15.63 -18.28 4.68
CA MET A 384 -15.21 -19.43 5.48
C MET A 384 -14.61 -19.00 6.81
N ASN A 385 -13.68 -18.03 6.83
CA ASN A 385 -13.09 -17.52 8.07
C ASN A 385 -14.13 -16.90 9.01
N ALA A 386 -15.13 -16.19 8.48
CA ALA A 386 -16.22 -15.63 9.28
C ALA A 386 -17.14 -16.72 9.87
N MET A 387 -17.33 -17.82 9.17
CA MET A 387 -18.08 -18.98 9.69
C MET A 387 -17.30 -19.73 10.78
N GLU A 388 -16.01 -19.99 10.56
CA GLU A 388 -15.13 -20.66 11.54
C GLU A 388 -15.07 -19.87 12.87
N LEU A 389 -14.94 -18.53 12.81
CA LEU A 389 -14.96 -17.68 13.99
C LEU A 389 -16.32 -17.72 14.72
N ARG A 390 -17.45 -17.82 14.02
CA ARG A 390 -18.76 -17.97 14.64
C ARG A 390 -18.94 -19.34 15.31
N PHE A 391 -18.44 -20.41 14.68
CA PHE A 391 -18.50 -21.75 15.26
C PHE A 391 -17.61 -21.91 16.48
N SER A 392 -16.42 -21.31 16.52
CA SER A 392 -15.52 -21.36 17.68
C SER A 392 -16.09 -20.62 18.91
N HIS A 393 -16.93 -19.60 18.70
CA HIS A 393 -17.63 -18.90 19.78
C HIS A 393 -18.89 -19.63 20.29
N ILE A 394 -19.47 -20.53 19.46
CA ILE A 394 -20.67 -21.28 19.81
C ILE A 394 -20.33 -22.62 20.48
N CYS A 395 -19.17 -23.19 20.21
CA CYS A 395 -18.76 -24.48 20.78
C CYS A 395 -17.27 -24.46 21.21
N PRO A 396 -16.93 -23.93 22.40
CA PRO A 396 -15.54 -23.88 22.89
C PRO A 396 -14.93 -25.27 23.20
N SER A 397 -15.71 -26.34 23.21
CA SER A 397 -15.31 -27.69 23.67
C SER A 397 -14.97 -28.69 22.55
N ALA A 398 -14.92 -28.29 21.29
CA ALA A 398 -14.65 -29.21 20.16
C ALA A 398 -13.18 -29.20 19.66
N LEU A 399 -12.27 -28.53 20.37
CA LEU A 399 -10.84 -28.43 20.01
C LEU A 399 -9.92 -28.93 21.15
N TYR A 400 -10.20 -30.14 21.69
CA TYR A 400 -9.23 -30.89 22.48
C TYR A 400 -9.23 -32.35 22.05
#